data_019077eece27da61f51b8bfc39cb1f1a
#
_entry.id   019077eece27da61f51b8bfc39cb1f1a
#
_cell.length_a   1.000
_cell.length_b   1.000
_cell.length_c   1.000
_cell.angle_alpha   90.00
_cell.angle_beta   90.00
_cell.angle_gamma   90.00
#
_symmetry.space_group_name_H-M   'P 1'
#
loop_
_entity.id
_entity.type
_entity.pdbx_description
1 polymer ?
#
loop_
_entity_poly.entity_id
_entity_poly.type
_entity_poly.pdbx_seq_one_letter_code
_entity_poly.pdbx_strand_id
1 'polypeptide(L)'
;LAESPPMGWNSWNTFYCDIDEGLIKDAADAMVESGMTEAGYEYVCIDDCWMAPERDANGNLQPDPETFPNGISALADYVHDKGLKLGIYESAGTTTCQGLPGSLGYEETDAQTFADWGVDLLKYDNCGDHYGLSAVERYTRMHNALEAVDRDIVLSICEWGDNDPWMWAPEIGGDLWRTTGDIKPLWSAQEELWGNGIIDIIDQNEPLAEYAGPGRWNDPDMLVVGVDLPEYPNLTEAEDRTHFGMWAMMAAPLMAGNDIRNMSDETRDILTNDEVIAIDQDPAGNQATRIQHIRGEDGLPRSVWAKTLENGDRAVGLLNRSDRRTTVTTSAQAVGLEAASCYVARDLWNGTDWQTAGLISASVPSHGLALFRVSSGSPDGTNPFATVSLGDTEATVAPGEAITRSLTFTNYSPMTIDSVHVTCDAPDGWESEPTSTTFTDITAGPAISGASGPQNDAETDWMVRPPRDAPPKDYELGVTAKYANGVSIAELFTVTVENNAGNDSGAD
;
A
#
# COMPACT_ATOMS: atom_id res chain seq x y z
N LEU A 1 8.29 13.22 20.03
CA LEU A 1 8.59 13.55 18.62
C LEU A 1 7.66 12.76 17.70
N ALA A 2 7.76 12.96 16.38
CA ALA A 2 6.97 12.21 15.36
C ALA A 2 5.45 12.16 15.65
N GLU A 3 4.77 13.31 15.77
CA GLU A 3 3.32 13.39 16.06
C GLU A 3 2.48 12.72 14.96
N SER A 4 2.95 12.69 13.72
CA SER A 4 2.44 11.87 12.61
C SER A 4 3.49 10.85 12.16
N PRO A 5 3.12 9.77 11.42
CA PRO A 5 4.08 8.82 10.90
C PRO A 5 5.16 9.52 10.06
N PRO A 6 6.46 9.30 10.31
CA PRO A 6 7.51 9.92 9.50
C PRO A 6 7.42 9.53 8.03
N MET A 7 7.65 10.51 7.13
CA MET A 7 7.71 10.30 5.69
C MET A 7 9.09 10.69 5.16
N GLY A 8 9.70 9.85 4.34
CA GLY A 8 11.04 10.11 3.84
C GLY A 8 11.52 9.09 2.81
N TRP A 9 12.81 9.08 2.63
CA TRP A 9 13.54 8.14 1.80
C TRP A 9 14.71 7.56 2.58
N ASN A 10 15.04 6.29 2.33
CA ASN A 10 16.18 5.60 2.93
C ASN A 10 16.95 4.82 1.87
N SER A 11 18.28 4.82 1.97
CA SER A 11 19.18 4.28 0.93
C SER A 11 19.23 2.75 0.85
N TRP A 12 18.74 2.00 1.86
CA TRP A 12 19.07 0.58 2.00
C TRP A 12 18.52 -0.32 0.89
N ASN A 13 17.20 -0.27 0.62
CA ASN A 13 16.54 -1.31 -0.18
C ASN A 13 16.99 -1.37 -1.63
N THR A 14 17.51 -0.29 -2.19
CA THR A 14 18.05 -0.24 -3.55
C THR A 14 19.57 -0.28 -3.60
N PHE A 15 20.22 0.42 -2.66
CA PHE A 15 21.66 0.68 -2.79
C PHE A 15 22.54 -0.13 -1.84
N TYR A 16 21.98 -0.66 -0.74
CA TYR A 16 22.76 -1.36 0.28
C TYR A 16 23.99 -0.51 0.70
N CYS A 17 25.19 -1.04 0.54
CA CYS A 17 26.45 -0.33 0.82
C CYS A 17 27.04 0.41 -0.40
N ASP A 18 26.37 0.43 -1.55
CA ASP A 18 26.81 1.20 -2.71
C ASP A 18 26.30 2.64 -2.62
N ILE A 19 26.75 3.34 -1.59
CA ILE A 19 26.32 4.70 -1.26
C ILE A 19 27.52 5.62 -1.12
N ASP A 20 27.31 6.89 -1.45
CA ASP A 20 28.27 7.97 -1.25
C ASP A 20 27.54 9.31 -1.00
N GLU A 21 28.30 10.34 -0.64
CA GLU A 21 27.80 11.69 -0.40
C GLU A 21 27.04 12.26 -1.62
N GLY A 22 27.50 11.94 -2.83
CA GLY A 22 26.87 12.38 -4.07
C GLY A 22 25.50 11.79 -4.25
N LEU A 23 25.36 10.48 -4.05
CA LEU A 23 24.07 9.77 -4.14
C LEU A 23 23.04 10.34 -3.15
N ILE A 24 23.45 10.61 -1.90
CA ILE A 24 22.54 11.17 -0.90
C ILE A 24 22.09 12.58 -1.27
N LYS A 25 23.00 13.41 -1.80
CA LYS A 25 22.65 14.76 -2.30
C LYS A 25 21.70 14.70 -3.50
N ASP A 26 21.98 13.79 -4.45
CA ASP A 26 21.11 13.60 -5.61
C ASP A 26 19.72 13.09 -5.22
N ALA A 27 19.63 12.24 -4.18
CA ALA A 27 18.34 11.81 -3.63
C ALA A 27 17.58 12.96 -2.96
N ALA A 28 18.26 13.83 -2.20
CA ALA A 28 17.65 15.02 -1.62
C ALA A 28 17.13 15.98 -2.71
N ASP A 29 17.89 16.15 -3.80
CA ASP A 29 17.47 16.95 -4.94
C ASP A 29 16.24 16.34 -5.64
N ALA A 30 16.28 15.04 -5.90
CA ALA A 30 15.18 14.32 -6.52
C ALA A 30 13.90 14.34 -5.67
N MET A 31 14.00 14.30 -4.35
CA MET A 31 12.84 14.40 -3.45
C MET A 31 12.13 15.75 -3.63
N VAL A 32 12.89 16.84 -3.77
CA VAL A 32 12.33 18.18 -4.05
C VAL A 32 11.77 18.26 -5.48
N GLU A 33 12.54 17.77 -6.48
CA GLU A 33 12.18 17.92 -7.90
C GLU A 33 10.99 17.04 -8.32
N SER A 34 10.76 15.91 -7.65
CA SER A 34 9.67 14.99 -7.96
C SER A 34 8.31 15.37 -7.36
N GLY A 35 8.27 16.35 -6.46
CA GLY A 35 7.06 16.74 -5.72
C GLY A 35 6.83 15.95 -4.42
N MET A 36 7.75 15.07 -4.03
CA MET A 36 7.63 14.32 -2.77
C MET A 36 7.63 15.27 -1.56
N THR A 37 8.42 16.34 -1.58
CA THR A 37 8.44 17.33 -0.50
C THR A 37 7.08 18.02 -0.34
N GLU A 38 6.43 18.41 -1.44
CA GLU A 38 5.07 18.97 -1.43
C GLU A 38 4.03 17.98 -0.93
N ALA A 39 4.26 16.68 -1.15
CA ALA A 39 3.42 15.60 -0.65
C ALA A 39 3.65 15.27 0.84
N GLY A 40 4.68 15.86 1.49
CA GLY A 40 4.93 15.71 2.92
C GLY A 40 6.16 14.88 3.29
N TYR A 41 6.94 14.39 2.33
CA TYR A 41 8.21 13.72 2.63
C TYR A 41 9.25 14.71 3.12
N GLU A 42 9.89 14.41 4.25
CA GLU A 42 10.82 15.34 4.88
C GLU A 42 12.17 14.73 5.28
N TYR A 43 12.28 13.40 5.41
CA TYR A 43 13.51 12.75 5.83
C TYR A 43 14.30 12.18 4.66
N VAL A 44 15.62 12.46 4.63
CA VAL A 44 16.61 11.76 3.79
C VAL A 44 17.50 10.96 4.72
N CYS A 45 17.35 9.63 4.70
CA CYS A 45 18.03 8.74 5.64
C CYS A 45 19.18 7.98 4.95
N ILE A 46 20.36 8.09 5.55
CA ILE A 46 21.52 7.26 5.21
C ILE A 46 21.45 5.99 6.06
N ASP A 47 21.40 4.83 5.42
CA ASP A 47 21.42 3.54 6.12
C ASP A 47 22.85 3.06 6.42
N ASP A 48 23.08 1.78 6.70
CA ASP A 48 24.40 1.21 7.04
C ASP A 48 25.48 1.53 5.98
N CYS A 49 26.74 1.40 6.33
CA CYS A 49 27.93 1.61 5.49
C CYS A 49 28.36 3.07 5.26
N TRP A 50 27.83 4.04 6.01
CA TRP A 50 28.30 5.42 5.92
C TRP A 50 29.60 5.65 6.72
N MET A 51 29.88 4.81 7.74
CA MET A 51 30.96 4.98 8.70
C MET A 51 32.25 4.28 8.28
N ALA A 52 33.38 4.82 8.73
CA ALA A 52 34.70 4.19 8.61
C ALA A 52 34.79 2.87 9.41
N PRO A 53 35.66 1.93 9.00
CA PRO A 53 35.82 0.62 9.67
C PRO A 53 36.23 0.68 11.14
N GLU A 54 36.81 1.79 11.59
CA GLU A 54 37.31 1.99 12.94
C GLU A 54 36.88 3.36 13.46
N ARG A 55 36.63 3.44 14.79
CA ARG A 55 36.47 4.70 15.50
C ARG A 55 37.77 5.47 15.56
N ASP A 56 37.71 6.78 15.77
CA ASP A 56 38.91 7.59 16.00
C ASP A 56 39.62 7.25 17.32
N ALA A 57 40.76 7.88 17.55
CA ALA A 57 41.57 7.66 18.79
C ALA A 57 40.83 8.09 20.07
N ASN A 58 39.76 8.86 19.97
CA ASN A 58 38.92 9.30 21.08
C ASN A 58 37.66 8.44 21.25
N GLY A 59 37.44 7.48 20.36
CA GLY A 59 36.27 6.60 20.36
C GLY A 59 35.07 7.14 19.55
N ASN A 60 35.22 8.24 18.83
CA ASN A 60 34.13 8.78 18.03
C ASN A 60 33.93 7.99 16.71
N LEU A 61 32.68 7.86 16.25
CA LEU A 61 32.37 7.43 14.91
C LEU A 61 32.94 8.44 13.90
N GLN A 62 33.35 7.93 12.75
CA GLN A 62 33.86 8.74 11.66
C GLN A 62 33.11 8.36 10.37
N PRO A 63 32.75 9.32 9.51
CA PRO A 63 32.34 9.00 8.14
C PRO A 63 33.49 8.34 7.39
N ASP A 64 33.15 7.44 6.46
CA ASP A 64 34.14 6.85 5.57
C ASP A 64 34.72 7.96 4.67
N PRO A 65 36.04 8.19 4.68
CA PRO A 65 36.65 9.30 3.95
C PRO A 65 36.65 9.11 2.43
N GLU A 66 36.39 7.90 1.92
CA GLU A 66 36.29 7.63 0.49
C GLU A 66 34.90 7.95 -0.04
N THR A 67 33.85 7.60 0.71
CA THR A 67 32.45 7.77 0.29
C THR A 67 31.81 9.06 0.83
N PHE A 68 32.20 9.53 2.01
CA PHE A 68 31.73 10.76 2.64
C PHE A 68 32.87 11.75 2.98
N PRO A 69 33.64 12.21 1.99
CA PRO A 69 34.86 12.99 2.20
C PRO A 69 34.66 14.35 2.86
N ASN A 70 33.47 14.94 2.78
CA ASN A 70 33.16 16.22 3.43
C ASN A 70 32.50 16.05 4.81
N GLY A 71 32.21 14.82 5.22
CA GLY A 71 31.64 14.49 6.51
C GLY A 71 30.11 14.65 6.57
N ILE A 72 29.53 14.05 7.60
CA ILE A 72 28.05 14.01 7.77
C ILE A 72 27.48 15.40 8.09
N SER A 73 28.18 16.24 8.86
CA SER A 73 27.71 17.60 9.19
C SER A 73 27.51 18.46 7.93
N ALA A 74 28.44 18.41 6.96
CA ALA A 74 28.28 19.14 5.71
C ALA A 74 27.14 18.59 4.84
N LEU A 75 26.88 17.30 4.93
CA LEU A 75 25.75 16.66 4.26
C LEU A 75 24.41 17.04 4.92
N ALA A 76 24.39 17.11 6.26
CA ALA A 76 23.22 17.60 7.01
C ALA A 76 22.89 19.05 6.63
N ASP A 77 23.89 19.93 6.58
CA ASP A 77 23.71 21.31 6.12
C ASP A 77 23.09 21.37 4.71
N TYR A 78 23.58 20.52 3.79
CA TYR A 78 23.04 20.44 2.42
C TYR A 78 21.58 20.01 2.39
N VAL A 79 21.21 19.00 3.18
CA VAL A 79 19.83 18.47 3.27
C VAL A 79 18.91 19.52 3.92
N HIS A 80 19.38 20.19 4.99
CA HIS A 80 18.64 21.25 5.69
C HIS A 80 18.42 22.49 4.81
N ASP A 81 19.40 22.86 3.99
CA ASP A 81 19.26 23.98 3.03
C ASP A 81 18.13 23.77 2.01
N LYS A 82 17.67 22.53 1.81
CA LYS A 82 16.51 22.17 0.99
C LYS A 82 15.20 22.09 1.77
N GLY A 83 15.24 22.34 3.08
CA GLY A 83 14.08 22.23 3.96
C GLY A 83 13.76 20.79 4.37
N LEU A 84 14.69 19.86 4.13
CA LEU A 84 14.60 18.44 4.49
C LEU A 84 15.33 18.18 5.82
N LYS A 85 15.16 16.98 6.35
CA LYS A 85 15.78 16.48 7.59
C LYS A 85 16.72 15.32 7.29
N LEU A 86 17.84 15.20 8.02
CA LEU A 86 18.78 14.10 7.84
C LEU A 86 18.52 12.97 8.84
N GLY A 87 18.29 11.76 8.33
CA GLY A 87 18.33 10.52 9.12
C GLY A 87 19.66 9.81 8.98
N ILE A 88 20.05 9.07 10.02
CA ILE A 88 21.26 8.25 10.03
C ILE A 88 20.98 6.88 10.64
N TYR A 89 21.82 5.91 10.33
CA TYR A 89 21.75 4.54 10.84
C TYR A 89 22.86 4.26 11.82
N GLU A 90 22.55 3.46 12.86
CA GLU A 90 23.52 2.86 13.78
C GLU A 90 22.95 1.57 14.39
N SER A 91 23.75 0.83 15.18
CA SER A 91 23.30 -0.43 15.80
C SER A 91 23.49 -0.45 17.32
N ALA A 92 22.51 -1.05 18.01
CA ALA A 92 22.48 -1.24 19.45
C ALA A 92 23.42 -2.35 19.96
N GLY A 93 24.22 -2.92 19.10
CA GLY A 93 25.26 -3.91 19.44
C GLY A 93 26.66 -3.37 19.24
N THR A 94 27.62 -4.28 19.28
CA THR A 94 29.06 -3.93 19.11
C THR A 94 29.43 -3.59 17.67
N THR A 95 28.63 -4.06 16.72
CA THR A 95 28.81 -3.80 15.28
C THR A 95 27.47 -3.59 14.59
N THR A 96 27.50 -2.90 13.44
CA THR A 96 26.37 -2.83 12.49
C THR A 96 26.14 -4.20 11.84
N CYS A 97 25.09 -4.32 11.04
CA CYS A 97 24.80 -5.54 10.28
C CYS A 97 25.86 -5.84 9.22
N GLN A 98 26.60 -4.83 8.78
CA GLN A 98 27.72 -4.96 7.85
C GLN A 98 29.10 -5.09 8.56
N GLY A 99 29.09 -5.20 9.90
CA GLY A 99 30.31 -5.44 10.69
C GLY A 99 31.14 -4.19 10.97
N LEU A 100 30.56 -3.01 10.75
CA LEU A 100 31.15 -1.72 11.07
C LEU A 100 30.94 -1.38 12.56
N PRO A 101 31.63 -0.37 13.16
CA PRO A 101 31.51 -0.07 14.59
C PRO A 101 30.09 0.27 15.01
N GLY A 102 29.52 -0.49 15.96
CA GLY A 102 28.20 -0.20 16.57
C GLY A 102 28.31 0.65 17.84
N SER A 103 27.18 1.11 18.38
CA SER A 103 27.12 2.08 19.49
C SER A 103 27.20 1.46 20.87
N LEU A 104 27.17 0.15 21.05
CA LEU A 104 27.14 -0.47 22.38
C LEU A 104 28.37 -0.09 23.23
N GLY A 105 28.10 0.67 24.29
CA GLY A 105 29.15 1.22 25.18
C GLY A 105 29.69 2.59 24.75
N TYR A 106 29.15 3.17 23.68
CA TYR A 106 29.49 4.50 23.17
C TYR A 106 28.24 5.40 23.00
N GLU A 107 27.10 5.01 23.54
CA GLU A 107 25.79 5.64 23.29
C GLU A 107 25.81 7.16 23.56
N GLU A 108 26.44 7.60 24.67
CA GLU A 108 26.57 9.04 25.02
C GLU A 108 27.46 9.79 24.01
N THR A 109 28.57 9.16 23.58
CA THR A 109 29.49 9.74 22.60
C THR A 109 28.85 9.87 21.23
N ASP A 110 28.13 8.83 20.80
CA ASP A 110 27.49 8.77 19.47
C ASP A 110 26.27 9.71 19.40
N ALA A 111 25.45 9.76 20.44
CA ALA A 111 24.35 10.72 20.53
C ALA A 111 24.81 12.17 20.42
N GLN A 112 25.92 12.52 21.13
CA GLN A 112 26.53 13.86 21.01
C GLN A 112 27.07 14.10 19.60
N THR A 113 27.69 13.11 19.00
CA THR A 113 28.21 13.20 17.62
C THR A 113 27.07 13.44 16.62
N PHE A 114 25.95 12.72 16.74
CA PHE A 114 24.78 12.90 15.88
C PHE A 114 24.15 14.28 16.07
N ALA A 115 24.04 14.76 17.31
CA ALA A 115 23.56 16.10 17.61
C ALA A 115 24.48 17.19 17.01
N ASP A 116 25.79 17.04 17.15
CA ASP A 116 26.79 17.99 16.61
C ASP A 116 26.77 18.00 15.05
N TRP A 117 26.46 16.88 14.42
CA TRP A 117 26.34 16.78 12.97
C TRP A 117 24.99 17.29 12.42
N GLY A 118 24.00 17.52 13.28
CA GLY A 118 22.70 17.99 12.85
C GLY A 118 21.75 16.87 12.38
N VAL A 119 21.89 15.67 12.91
CA VAL A 119 20.99 14.54 12.64
C VAL A 119 19.60 14.79 13.26
N ASP A 120 18.54 14.41 12.55
CA ASP A 120 17.15 14.59 12.97
C ASP A 120 16.42 13.27 13.27
N LEU A 121 16.93 12.14 12.75
CA LEU A 121 16.37 10.81 12.97
C LEU A 121 17.51 9.78 13.09
N LEU A 122 17.44 8.89 14.08
CA LEU A 122 18.32 7.76 14.24
C LEU A 122 17.55 6.45 14.03
N LYS A 123 17.86 5.71 12.94
CA LYS A 123 17.51 4.31 12.80
C LYS A 123 18.50 3.47 13.58
N TYR A 124 18.04 2.84 14.66
CA TYR A 124 18.90 2.13 15.61
C TYR A 124 18.63 0.63 15.58
N ASP A 125 19.55 -0.12 14.97
CA ASP A 125 19.39 -1.52 14.60
C ASP A 125 19.79 -2.51 15.71
N ASN A 126 19.62 -3.81 15.49
CA ASN A 126 19.77 -4.89 16.47
C ASN A 126 20.96 -5.82 16.20
N CYS A 127 21.93 -5.40 15.38
CA CYS A 127 23.06 -6.25 14.97
C CYS A 127 24.23 -6.22 15.98
N GLY A 128 25.17 -7.14 15.82
CA GLY A 128 26.39 -7.27 16.64
C GLY A 128 26.21 -8.08 17.92
N ASP A 129 27.27 -8.12 18.75
CA ASP A 129 27.20 -8.76 20.06
C ASP A 129 26.57 -7.82 21.09
N HIS A 130 25.69 -8.32 21.89
CA HIS A 130 24.95 -7.56 22.91
C HIS A 130 25.49 -7.75 24.33
N TYR A 131 26.52 -8.59 24.52
CA TYR A 131 27.09 -8.94 25.82
C TYR A 131 26.09 -9.38 26.88
N GLY A 132 24.98 -9.99 26.43
CA GLY A 132 23.89 -10.48 27.29
C GLY A 132 22.93 -9.41 27.81
N LEU A 133 23.03 -8.18 27.35
CA LEU A 133 22.04 -7.14 27.63
C LEU A 133 20.75 -7.38 26.85
N SER A 134 19.62 -7.13 27.48
CA SER A 134 18.31 -7.18 26.82
C SER A 134 18.13 -6.05 25.80
N ALA A 135 17.21 -6.22 24.86
CA ALA A 135 16.82 -5.16 23.94
C ALA A 135 16.42 -3.88 24.70
N VAL A 136 15.55 -4.00 25.70
CA VAL A 136 15.10 -2.86 26.52
C VAL A 136 16.29 -2.10 27.11
N GLU A 137 17.31 -2.79 27.69
CA GLU A 137 18.48 -2.13 28.28
C GLU A 137 19.31 -1.38 27.24
N ARG A 138 19.50 -1.95 26.05
CA ARG A 138 20.34 -1.35 24.99
C ARG A 138 19.66 -0.12 24.40
N TYR A 139 18.39 -0.24 24.02
CA TYR A 139 17.63 0.87 23.44
C TYR A 139 17.35 1.99 24.46
N THR A 140 17.13 1.66 25.74
CA THR A 140 17.03 2.67 26.82
C THR A 140 18.32 3.48 26.99
N ARG A 141 19.50 2.87 26.81
CA ARG A 141 20.77 3.61 26.89
C ARG A 141 20.88 4.67 25.80
N MET A 142 20.56 4.31 24.56
CA MET A 142 20.59 5.26 23.46
C MET A 142 19.51 6.35 23.63
N HIS A 143 18.29 5.99 24.01
CA HIS A 143 17.25 6.99 24.30
C HIS A 143 17.72 8.00 25.35
N ASN A 144 18.26 7.53 26.49
CA ASN A 144 18.76 8.42 27.52
C ASN A 144 19.93 9.31 27.05
N ALA A 145 20.75 8.81 26.14
CA ALA A 145 21.86 9.58 25.57
C ALA A 145 21.32 10.66 24.60
N LEU A 146 20.29 10.35 23.81
CA LEU A 146 19.61 11.31 22.93
C LEU A 146 18.87 12.40 23.72
N GLU A 147 18.22 12.06 24.84
CA GLU A 147 17.59 13.03 25.75
C GLU A 147 18.58 13.97 26.44
N ALA A 148 19.85 13.57 26.54
CA ALA A 148 20.90 14.36 27.21
C ALA A 148 21.54 15.40 26.30
N VAL A 149 21.35 15.36 24.99
CA VAL A 149 21.90 16.31 24.02
C VAL A 149 20.92 17.44 23.71
N ASP A 150 21.43 18.58 23.23
CA ASP A 150 20.63 19.77 22.92
C ASP A 150 20.11 19.72 21.46
N ARG A 151 19.49 18.59 21.07
CA ARG A 151 18.85 18.41 19.76
C ARG A 151 17.78 17.34 19.84
N ASP A 152 16.60 17.63 19.28
CA ASP A 152 15.52 16.65 19.09
C ASP A 152 15.89 15.68 17.97
N ILE A 153 16.04 14.39 18.30
CA ILE A 153 16.35 13.32 17.34
C ILE A 153 15.29 12.22 17.47
N VAL A 154 14.55 11.95 16.42
CA VAL A 154 13.56 10.87 16.38
C VAL A 154 14.27 9.52 16.52
N LEU A 155 13.83 8.68 17.46
CA LEU A 155 14.39 7.35 17.67
C LEU A 155 13.53 6.29 16.97
N SER A 156 14.06 5.73 15.88
CA SER A 156 13.49 4.61 15.15
C SER A 156 14.17 3.31 15.59
N ILE A 157 13.42 2.48 16.33
CA ILE A 157 13.89 1.21 16.89
C ILE A 157 13.77 0.11 15.84
N CYS A 158 14.90 -0.39 15.33
CA CYS A 158 14.96 -1.42 14.31
C CYS A 158 15.31 -2.78 14.94
N GLU A 159 14.34 -3.36 15.67
CA GLU A 159 14.53 -4.60 16.44
C GLU A 159 13.83 -5.79 15.79
N TRP A 160 13.27 -5.61 14.57
CA TRP A 160 12.64 -6.62 13.70
C TRP A 160 11.43 -7.34 14.31
N GLY A 161 10.89 -6.86 15.46
CA GLY A 161 9.80 -7.50 16.17
C GLY A 161 10.22 -8.69 17.05
N ASP A 162 11.51 -8.98 17.18
CA ASP A 162 12.02 -10.19 17.85
C ASP A 162 11.71 -10.26 19.35
N ASN A 163 11.64 -9.11 20.04
CA ASN A 163 11.35 -9.03 21.47
C ASN A 163 10.10 -8.20 21.77
N ASP A 164 9.10 -8.24 20.89
CA ASP A 164 7.83 -7.52 21.04
C ASP A 164 8.03 -6.02 21.30
N PRO A 165 8.75 -5.24 20.45
CA PRO A 165 9.12 -3.85 20.73
C PRO A 165 7.89 -2.95 20.95
N TRP A 166 6.74 -3.24 20.40
CA TRP A 166 5.50 -2.53 20.67
C TRP A 166 5.08 -2.54 22.16
N MET A 167 5.56 -3.52 22.94
CA MET A 167 5.24 -3.64 24.36
C MET A 167 6.08 -2.72 25.25
N TRP A 168 7.27 -2.32 24.83
CA TRP A 168 8.22 -1.60 25.68
C TRP A 168 8.79 -0.32 25.04
N ALA A 169 8.85 -0.23 23.71
CA ALA A 169 9.43 0.93 23.03
C ALA A 169 8.72 2.27 23.40
N PRO A 170 7.38 2.34 23.50
CA PRO A 170 6.72 3.56 23.96
C PRO A 170 7.14 3.98 25.39
N GLU A 171 7.41 3.01 26.27
CA GLU A 171 7.78 3.29 27.68
C GLU A 171 9.20 3.85 27.82
N ILE A 172 10.08 3.52 26.89
CA ILE A 172 11.46 4.03 26.88
C ILE A 172 11.64 5.25 25.98
N GLY A 173 10.57 5.76 25.35
CA GLY A 173 10.63 6.96 24.50
C GLY A 173 10.99 6.68 23.03
N GLY A 174 10.81 5.46 22.52
CA GLY A 174 10.89 5.17 21.10
C GLY A 174 9.72 5.80 20.36
N ASP A 175 9.97 6.52 19.27
CA ASP A 175 8.94 7.21 18.47
C ASP A 175 8.29 6.26 17.45
N LEU A 176 9.06 5.30 16.92
CA LEU A 176 8.58 4.23 16.05
C LEU A 176 9.44 2.99 16.25
N TRP A 177 8.89 1.83 15.90
CA TRP A 177 9.59 0.54 16.08
C TRP A 177 9.19 -0.48 15.01
N ARG A 178 10.20 -1.16 14.47
CA ARG A 178 10.01 -2.26 13.52
C ARG A 178 9.21 -3.39 14.14
N THR A 179 8.16 -3.81 13.46
CA THR A 179 7.28 -4.88 13.92
C THR A 179 7.57 -6.22 13.24
N THR A 180 8.37 -6.21 12.19
CA THR A 180 8.66 -7.37 11.34
C THR A 180 10.12 -7.39 10.90
N GLY A 181 10.62 -8.53 10.45
CA GLY A 181 11.86 -8.64 9.68
C GLY A 181 11.76 -7.90 8.34
N ASP A 182 12.90 -7.83 7.62
CA ASP A 182 13.05 -6.98 6.45
C ASP A 182 12.14 -7.34 5.28
N ILE A 183 11.58 -6.30 4.67
CA ILE A 183 10.77 -6.37 3.45
C ILE A 183 11.63 -6.55 2.20
N LYS A 184 11.09 -7.26 1.22
CA LYS A 184 11.61 -7.36 -0.14
C LYS A 184 10.50 -7.12 -1.17
N PRO A 185 10.83 -6.78 -2.43
CA PRO A 185 9.83 -6.55 -3.47
C PRO A 185 9.17 -7.85 -3.92
N LEU A 186 8.40 -8.43 -3.00
CA LEU A 186 7.67 -9.69 -3.10
C LEU A 186 6.22 -9.48 -2.64
N TRP A 187 5.27 -10.15 -3.29
CA TRP A 187 3.91 -10.24 -2.73
C TRP A 187 3.88 -11.06 -1.44
N SER A 188 4.49 -12.23 -1.46
CA SER A 188 4.61 -13.11 -0.29
C SER A 188 5.98 -13.77 -0.22
N ALA A 189 6.42 -14.13 0.98
CA ALA A 189 7.69 -14.81 1.23
C ALA A 189 7.79 -16.14 0.45
N GLN A 190 8.98 -16.45 -0.03
CA GLN A 190 9.30 -17.66 -0.79
C GLN A 190 10.49 -18.37 -0.14
N GLU A 191 10.46 -19.72 -0.08
CA GLU A 191 11.51 -20.51 0.58
C GLU A 191 12.93 -20.25 0.06
N GLU A 192 13.04 -19.90 -1.23
CA GLU A 192 14.34 -19.71 -1.89
C GLU A 192 14.85 -18.26 -1.84
N LEU A 193 14.01 -17.33 -1.37
CA LEU A 193 14.33 -15.89 -1.31
C LEU A 193 14.33 -15.42 0.14
N TRP A 194 15.31 -14.58 0.48
CA TRP A 194 15.39 -13.99 1.79
C TRP A 194 14.47 -12.76 1.91
N GLY A 195 13.83 -12.60 3.09
CA GLY A 195 12.99 -11.47 3.44
C GLY A 195 11.50 -11.76 3.39
N ASN A 196 10.70 -10.79 3.83
CA ASN A 196 9.26 -10.87 3.89
C ASN A 196 8.63 -10.25 2.65
N GLY A 197 7.49 -10.79 2.22
CA GLY A 197 6.61 -10.18 1.25
C GLY A 197 5.61 -9.22 1.90
N ILE A 198 4.96 -8.40 1.07
CA ILE A 198 4.00 -7.37 1.53
C ILE A 198 2.88 -8.00 2.37
N ILE A 199 2.28 -9.09 1.87
CA ILE A 199 1.11 -9.68 2.51
C ILE A 199 1.44 -10.34 3.84
N ASP A 200 2.67 -10.86 3.99
CA ASP A 200 3.15 -11.45 5.24
C ASP A 200 3.33 -10.39 6.31
N ILE A 201 3.86 -9.24 5.93
CA ILE A 201 4.06 -8.07 6.81
C ILE A 201 2.70 -7.49 7.23
N ILE A 202 1.76 -7.33 6.32
CA ILE A 202 0.40 -6.88 6.62
C ILE A 202 -0.24 -7.79 7.69
N ASP A 203 -0.10 -9.12 7.53
CA ASP A 203 -0.68 -10.08 8.49
C ASP A 203 0.05 -10.07 9.85
N GLN A 204 1.36 -9.81 9.88
CA GLN A 204 2.13 -9.69 11.12
C GLN A 204 1.82 -8.39 11.86
N ASN A 205 1.62 -7.27 11.14
CA ASN A 205 1.36 -5.97 11.73
C ASN A 205 -0.11 -5.76 12.12
N GLU A 206 -1.04 -6.51 11.52
CA GLU A 206 -2.49 -6.38 11.76
C GLU A 206 -2.90 -6.43 13.25
N PRO A 207 -2.42 -7.39 14.07
CA PRO A 207 -2.83 -7.50 15.46
C PRO A 207 -2.27 -6.40 16.36
N LEU A 208 -1.40 -5.52 15.85
CA LEU A 208 -0.66 -4.55 16.65
C LEU A 208 -1.31 -3.15 16.67
N ALA A 209 -2.52 -3.00 16.13
CA ALA A 209 -3.20 -1.71 15.98
C ALA A 209 -3.35 -0.93 17.29
N GLU A 210 -3.52 -1.61 18.43
CA GLU A 210 -3.70 -0.95 19.75
C GLU A 210 -2.42 -0.26 20.26
N TYR A 211 -1.26 -0.58 19.72
CA TYR A 211 0.02 -0.01 20.16
C TYR A 211 0.39 1.26 19.39
N ALA A 212 -0.13 1.45 18.17
CA ALA A 212 0.12 2.64 17.36
C ALA A 212 -0.73 3.85 17.80
N GLY A 213 -0.22 5.04 17.56
CA GLY A 213 -0.90 6.31 17.80
C GLY A 213 0.07 7.49 17.69
N PRO A 214 -0.41 8.75 17.84
CA PRO A 214 0.45 9.92 17.73
C PRO A 214 1.71 9.84 18.63
N GLY A 215 2.87 10.05 18.03
CA GLY A 215 4.18 9.96 18.70
C GLY A 215 4.66 8.55 19.02
N ARG A 216 4.00 7.51 18.48
CA ARG A 216 4.34 6.09 18.68
C ARG A 216 3.79 5.24 17.54
N TRP A 217 4.66 4.75 16.65
CA TRP A 217 4.21 4.13 15.41
C TRP A 217 4.75 2.72 15.25
N ASN A 218 3.85 1.81 14.87
CA ASN A 218 4.25 0.50 14.34
C ASN A 218 4.93 0.72 12.98
N ASP A 219 6.15 0.25 12.82
CA ASP A 219 6.91 0.33 11.58
C ASP A 219 7.00 -1.06 10.93
N PRO A 220 6.17 -1.33 9.90
CA PRO A 220 6.20 -2.60 9.18
C PRO A 220 7.32 -2.69 8.15
N ASP A 221 8.33 -1.86 8.25
CA ASP A 221 9.44 -1.63 7.33
C ASP A 221 9.13 -0.65 6.19
N MET A 222 10.16 -0.34 5.42
CA MET A 222 10.16 0.66 4.34
C MET A 222 9.22 0.32 3.19
N LEU A 223 8.96 1.31 2.34
CA LEU A 223 8.26 1.11 1.09
C LEU A 223 9.22 0.55 0.03
N VAL A 224 8.82 -0.55 -0.59
CA VAL A 224 9.50 -1.13 -1.78
C VAL A 224 8.74 -0.83 -3.08
N VAL A 225 7.90 0.19 -3.08
CA VAL A 225 7.19 0.70 -4.26
C VAL A 225 8.20 1.15 -5.32
N GLY A 226 8.16 0.53 -6.50
CA GLY A 226 9.09 0.83 -7.58
C GLY A 226 10.55 0.41 -7.34
N VAL A 227 10.81 -0.44 -6.33
CA VAL A 227 12.11 -1.07 -6.14
C VAL A 227 12.27 -2.19 -7.17
N ASP A 228 13.36 -2.14 -7.95
CA ASP A 228 13.71 -3.14 -8.95
C ASP A 228 15.02 -3.84 -8.57
N LEU A 229 14.92 -5.07 -8.11
CA LEU A 229 16.06 -5.92 -7.74
C LEU A 229 16.08 -7.17 -8.63
N PRO A 230 17.18 -7.42 -9.38
CA PRO A 230 17.24 -8.52 -10.35
C PRO A 230 17.04 -9.92 -9.76
N GLU A 231 17.31 -10.10 -8.47
CA GLU A 231 17.16 -11.38 -7.75
C GLU A 231 15.74 -11.63 -7.24
N TYR A 232 14.83 -10.65 -7.33
CA TYR A 232 13.44 -10.74 -6.87
C TYR A 232 12.46 -10.65 -8.05
N PRO A 233 11.23 -11.17 -7.92
CA PRO A 233 10.21 -11.05 -8.97
C PRO A 233 9.72 -9.61 -9.19
N ASN A 234 9.98 -8.72 -8.22
CA ASN A 234 9.50 -7.35 -8.15
C ASN A 234 7.97 -7.26 -8.10
N LEU A 235 7.45 -6.09 -7.80
CA LEU A 235 6.01 -5.88 -7.64
C LEU A 235 5.37 -5.46 -8.95
N THR A 236 4.12 -5.86 -9.15
CA THR A 236 3.25 -5.29 -10.17
C THR A 236 2.70 -3.94 -9.70
N GLU A 237 2.22 -3.09 -10.62
CA GLU A 237 1.57 -1.81 -10.26
C GLU A 237 0.43 -1.99 -9.25
N ALA A 238 -0.36 -3.07 -9.37
CA ALA A 238 -1.44 -3.36 -8.43
C ALA A 238 -0.91 -3.69 -7.02
N GLU A 239 0.21 -4.39 -6.92
CA GLU A 239 0.87 -4.71 -5.66
C GLU A 239 1.56 -3.47 -5.07
N ASP A 240 2.18 -2.61 -5.89
CA ASP A 240 2.74 -1.33 -5.47
C ASP A 240 1.66 -0.41 -4.85
N ARG A 241 0.51 -0.28 -5.50
CA ARG A 241 -0.66 0.46 -4.95
C ARG A 241 -1.19 -0.19 -3.67
N THR A 242 -1.23 -1.51 -3.62
CA THR A 242 -1.65 -2.25 -2.42
C THR A 242 -0.68 -2.01 -1.27
N HIS A 243 0.61 -2.08 -1.54
CA HIS A 243 1.65 -1.84 -0.56
C HIS A 243 1.52 -0.42 0.04
N PHE A 244 1.54 0.61 -0.81
CA PHE A 244 1.42 1.99 -0.36
C PHE A 244 0.10 2.26 0.38
N GLY A 245 -1.03 1.81 -0.19
CA GLY A 245 -2.34 2.00 0.43
C GLY A 245 -2.51 1.26 1.75
N MET A 246 -1.93 0.07 1.92
CA MET A 246 -1.99 -0.66 3.18
C MET A 246 -1.07 -0.05 4.24
N TRP A 247 0.12 0.47 3.89
CA TRP A 247 0.95 1.25 4.82
C TRP A 247 0.19 2.48 5.30
N ALA A 248 -0.45 3.22 4.40
CA ALA A 248 -1.30 4.35 4.78
C ALA A 248 -2.49 3.94 5.68
N MET A 249 -3.14 2.81 5.39
CA MET A 249 -4.18 2.26 6.26
C MET A 249 -3.64 1.89 7.64
N MET A 250 -2.41 1.38 7.72
CA MET A 250 -1.77 1.01 8.99
C MET A 250 -1.18 2.20 9.76
N ALA A 251 -1.26 3.43 9.24
CA ALA A 251 -0.59 4.62 9.79
C ALA A 251 0.91 4.35 10.04
N ALA A 252 1.55 3.74 9.06
CA ALA A 252 2.94 3.33 9.10
C ALA A 252 3.87 4.43 8.57
N PRO A 253 5.13 4.49 9.01
CA PRO A 253 6.11 5.37 8.39
C PRO A 253 6.18 5.14 6.87
N LEU A 254 6.09 6.21 6.07
CA LEU A 254 6.16 6.15 4.61
C LEU A 254 7.60 6.46 4.16
N MET A 255 8.50 5.48 4.33
CA MET A 255 9.93 5.61 4.01
C MET A 255 10.22 4.91 2.68
N ALA A 256 10.32 5.67 1.58
CA ALA A 256 10.61 5.14 0.25
C ALA A 256 12.01 4.52 0.17
N GLY A 257 12.14 3.34 -0.42
CA GLY A 257 13.40 2.62 -0.56
C GLY A 257 13.87 2.45 -2.01
N ASN A 258 13.17 3.03 -2.99
CA ASN A 258 13.51 2.97 -4.42
C ASN A 258 14.54 4.03 -4.83
N ASP A 259 15.09 3.93 -6.03
CA ASP A 259 15.89 5.00 -6.63
C ASP A 259 14.99 6.14 -7.12
N ILE A 260 14.70 7.10 -6.22
CA ILE A 260 13.81 8.22 -6.50
C ILE A 260 14.35 9.18 -7.57
N ARG A 261 15.63 9.11 -7.94
CA ARG A 261 16.26 9.92 -9.00
C ARG A 261 15.80 9.49 -10.39
N ASN A 262 15.35 8.23 -10.53
CA ASN A 262 14.99 7.60 -11.79
C ASN A 262 13.65 6.85 -11.76
N MET A 263 12.76 7.18 -10.80
CA MET A 263 11.47 6.51 -10.68
C MET A 263 10.56 6.81 -11.87
N SER A 264 9.69 5.85 -12.21
CA SER A 264 8.68 6.01 -13.24
C SER A 264 7.59 7.01 -12.84
N ASP A 265 6.81 7.49 -13.82
CA ASP A 265 5.65 8.34 -13.53
C ASP A 265 4.63 7.61 -12.65
N GLU A 266 4.40 6.31 -12.88
CA GLU A 266 3.50 5.48 -12.07
C GLU A 266 3.97 5.38 -10.62
N THR A 267 5.26 5.12 -10.39
CA THR A 267 5.85 5.08 -9.03
C THR A 267 5.69 6.42 -8.33
N ARG A 268 6.02 7.53 -9.03
CA ARG A 268 5.84 8.87 -8.49
C ARG A 268 4.39 9.15 -8.14
N ASP A 269 3.43 8.84 -9.03
CA ASP A 269 2.01 9.10 -8.82
C ASP A 269 1.43 8.27 -7.65
N ILE A 270 2.00 7.09 -7.36
CA ILE A 270 1.68 6.31 -6.16
C ILE A 270 2.24 7.00 -4.91
N LEU A 271 3.54 7.28 -4.89
CA LEU A 271 4.24 7.83 -3.72
C LEU A 271 3.79 9.26 -3.37
N THR A 272 3.25 10.02 -4.32
CA THR A 272 2.79 11.39 -4.11
C THR A 272 1.27 11.54 -4.14
N ASN A 273 0.51 10.45 -4.01
CA ASN A 273 -0.95 10.52 -3.93
C ASN A 273 -1.38 11.16 -2.60
N ASP A 274 -1.74 12.43 -2.64
CA ASP A 274 -2.10 13.24 -1.48
C ASP A 274 -3.36 12.74 -0.75
N GLU A 275 -4.32 12.12 -1.44
CA GLU A 275 -5.51 11.55 -0.83
C GLU A 275 -5.20 10.29 -0.02
N VAL A 276 -4.29 9.45 -0.49
CA VAL A 276 -3.82 8.27 0.25
C VAL A 276 -2.91 8.68 1.41
N ILE A 277 -2.01 9.63 1.18
CA ILE A 277 -1.16 10.20 2.23
C ILE A 277 -2.01 10.82 3.35
N ALA A 278 -3.10 11.52 3.02
CA ALA A 278 -4.02 12.09 4.00
C ALA A 278 -4.68 11.03 4.91
N ILE A 279 -4.80 9.78 4.46
CA ILE A 279 -5.26 8.66 5.30
C ILE A 279 -4.16 8.25 6.30
N ASP A 280 -2.90 8.24 5.86
CA ASP A 280 -1.75 7.93 6.70
C ASP A 280 -1.54 8.99 7.78
N GLN A 281 -1.53 10.25 7.36
CA GLN A 281 -1.24 11.41 8.19
C GLN A 281 -2.45 11.94 8.97
N ASP A 282 -3.56 11.18 9.03
CA ASP A 282 -4.75 11.59 9.77
C ASP A 282 -4.44 11.78 11.27
N PRO A 283 -4.82 12.94 11.87
CA PRO A 283 -4.44 13.27 13.25
C PRO A 283 -4.93 12.31 14.33
N ALA A 284 -5.96 11.49 14.04
CA ALA A 284 -6.39 10.44 14.98
C ALA A 284 -5.32 9.36 15.18
N GLY A 285 -4.39 9.20 14.23
CA GLY A 285 -3.29 8.23 14.30
C GLY A 285 -3.73 6.78 14.41
N ASN A 286 -4.94 6.45 13.97
CA ASN A 286 -5.47 5.09 14.08
C ASN A 286 -4.87 4.18 13.02
N GLN A 287 -4.35 3.04 13.45
CA GLN A 287 -4.05 1.92 12.55
C GLN A 287 -5.34 1.18 12.18
N ALA A 288 -5.53 0.86 10.90
CA ALA A 288 -6.66 0.08 10.43
C ALA A 288 -6.61 -1.37 10.96
N THR A 289 -7.80 -1.93 11.16
CA THR A 289 -7.96 -3.34 11.52
C THR A 289 -8.69 -4.09 10.41
N ARG A 290 -8.42 -5.39 10.29
CA ARG A 290 -9.13 -6.28 9.38
C ARG A 290 -10.49 -6.65 9.96
N ILE A 291 -11.55 -5.98 9.49
CA ILE A 291 -12.91 -6.17 9.99
C ILE A 291 -13.61 -7.40 9.40
N GLN A 292 -13.20 -7.84 8.21
CA GLN A 292 -13.74 -9.03 7.56
C GLN A 292 -12.64 -9.83 6.86
N HIS A 293 -12.66 -11.14 7.03
CA HIS A 293 -11.89 -12.10 6.26
C HIS A 293 -12.89 -12.95 5.48
N ILE A 294 -12.91 -12.80 4.16
CA ILE A 294 -13.92 -13.41 3.29
C ILE A 294 -13.25 -14.50 2.46
N ARG A 295 -13.85 -15.69 2.47
CA ARG A 295 -13.68 -16.67 1.38
C ARG A 295 -15.04 -16.78 0.71
N GLY A 296 -15.15 -16.25 -0.52
CA GLY A 296 -16.36 -16.35 -1.30
C GLY A 296 -16.71 -17.81 -1.67
N GLU A 297 -17.85 -18.01 -2.34
CA GLU A 297 -18.24 -19.32 -2.88
C GLU A 297 -17.21 -19.84 -3.90
N ASP A 298 -16.49 -18.92 -4.56
CA ASP A 298 -15.34 -19.17 -5.45
C ASP A 298 -14.06 -19.61 -4.73
N GLY A 299 -14.05 -19.60 -3.38
CA GLY A 299 -12.91 -19.95 -2.56
C GLY A 299 -11.79 -18.92 -2.51
N LEU A 300 -11.92 -17.77 -3.20
CA LEU A 300 -10.89 -16.74 -3.28
C LEU A 300 -10.76 -15.94 -1.98
N PRO A 301 -9.54 -15.75 -1.45
CA PRO A 301 -9.34 -14.99 -0.22
C PRO A 301 -9.44 -13.48 -0.46
N ARG A 302 -10.24 -12.81 0.35
CA ARG A 302 -10.46 -11.36 0.36
C ARG A 302 -10.47 -10.85 1.78
N SER A 303 -10.15 -9.58 2.00
CA SER A 303 -10.30 -8.96 3.30
C SER A 303 -10.80 -7.52 3.18
N VAL A 304 -11.52 -7.09 4.22
CA VAL A 304 -11.97 -5.71 4.36
C VAL A 304 -11.29 -5.11 5.57
N TRP A 305 -10.73 -3.94 5.37
CA TRP A 305 -10.00 -3.17 6.37
C TRP A 305 -10.69 -1.84 6.61
N ALA A 306 -10.67 -1.35 7.84
CA ALA A 306 -11.22 -0.05 8.15
C ALA A 306 -10.50 0.62 9.32
N LYS A 307 -10.42 1.95 9.26
CA LYS A 307 -10.06 2.81 10.40
C LYS A 307 -10.95 4.04 10.46
N THR A 308 -11.13 4.55 11.69
CA THR A 308 -11.81 5.83 11.91
C THR A 308 -10.84 6.97 11.72
N LEU A 309 -11.24 7.98 10.95
CA LEU A 309 -10.51 9.23 10.79
C LEU A 309 -10.95 10.26 11.82
N GLU A 310 -10.13 11.30 12.07
CA GLU A 310 -10.36 12.34 13.08
C GLU A 310 -11.75 12.99 12.96
N ASN A 311 -12.23 13.21 11.76
CA ASN A 311 -13.54 13.83 11.50
C ASN A 311 -14.73 12.86 11.58
N GLY A 312 -14.50 11.59 11.92
CA GLY A 312 -15.52 10.55 12.02
C GLY A 312 -15.80 9.77 10.74
N ASP A 313 -15.21 10.14 9.60
CA ASP A 313 -15.23 9.34 8.37
C ASP A 313 -14.52 7.99 8.57
N ARG A 314 -14.63 7.12 7.58
CA ARG A 314 -13.89 5.85 7.56
C ARG A 314 -12.98 5.77 6.35
N ALA A 315 -11.73 5.41 6.57
CA ALA A 315 -10.91 4.83 5.52
C ALA A 315 -11.25 3.34 5.41
N VAL A 316 -11.53 2.88 4.19
CA VAL A 316 -11.99 1.52 3.90
C VAL A 316 -11.15 0.92 2.80
N GLY A 317 -10.45 -0.17 3.10
CA GLY A 317 -9.66 -0.95 2.14
C GLY A 317 -10.38 -2.26 1.77
N LEU A 318 -10.61 -2.47 0.49
CA LEU A 318 -11.12 -3.72 -0.07
C LEU A 318 -9.95 -4.45 -0.72
N LEU A 319 -9.35 -5.42 -0.02
CA LEU A 319 -8.14 -6.12 -0.44
C LEU A 319 -8.48 -7.47 -1.07
N ASN A 320 -8.06 -7.64 -2.31
CA ASN A 320 -8.06 -8.93 -3.00
C ASN A 320 -6.72 -9.64 -2.76
N ARG A 321 -6.75 -10.78 -2.07
CA ARG A 321 -5.55 -11.57 -1.74
C ARG A 321 -5.32 -12.74 -2.69
N SER A 322 -6.09 -12.83 -3.77
CA SER A 322 -6.04 -13.92 -4.74
C SER A 322 -5.32 -13.53 -6.03
N ASP A 323 -4.89 -14.53 -6.78
CA ASP A 323 -4.21 -14.37 -8.07
C ASP A 323 -5.15 -14.01 -9.23
N ARG A 324 -6.42 -13.69 -8.97
CA ARG A 324 -7.42 -13.35 -9.96
C ARG A 324 -8.23 -12.13 -9.52
N ARG A 325 -8.71 -11.37 -10.51
CA ARG A 325 -9.67 -10.29 -10.25
C ARG A 325 -10.91 -10.85 -9.55
N THR A 326 -11.38 -10.16 -8.52
CA THR A 326 -12.60 -10.55 -7.80
C THR A 326 -13.31 -9.34 -7.22
N THR A 327 -14.61 -9.46 -7.00
CA THR A 327 -15.39 -8.42 -6.32
C THR A 327 -15.26 -8.57 -4.81
N VAL A 328 -14.91 -7.47 -4.15
CA VAL A 328 -14.90 -7.35 -2.69
C VAL A 328 -15.97 -6.38 -2.26
N THR A 329 -16.79 -6.79 -1.30
CA THR A 329 -17.99 -6.05 -0.89
C THR A 329 -18.08 -5.96 0.63
N THR A 330 -18.50 -4.78 1.12
CA THR A 330 -18.82 -4.53 2.53
C THR A 330 -19.97 -3.52 2.63
N SER A 331 -20.26 -3.04 3.82
CA SER A 331 -21.28 -2.01 4.03
C SER A 331 -20.79 -0.90 4.95
N ALA A 332 -21.42 0.27 4.83
CA ALA A 332 -21.15 1.43 5.68
C ALA A 332 -21.32 1.09 7.18
N GLN A 333 -22.29 0.28 7.55
CA GLN A 333 -22.51 -0.17 8.93
C GLN A 333 -21.40 -1.14 9.37
N ALA A 334 -20.98 -2.06 8.50
CA ALA A 334 -19.91 -3.01 8.82
C ALA A 334 -18.56 -2.31 9.09
N VAL A 335 -18.31 -1.18 8.44
CA VAL A 335 -17.11 -0.35 8.70
C VAL A 335 -17.30 0.65 9.85
N GLY A 336 -18.44 0.59 10.56
CA GLY A 336 -18.68 1.36 11.78
C GLY A 336 -19.27 2.77 11.56
N LEU A 337 -19.82 3.07 10.38
CA LEU A 337 -20.60 4.30 10.17
C LEU A 337 -22.02 4.14 10.73
N GLU A 338 -22.56 5.23 11.30
CA GLU A 338 -23.94 5.26 11.74
C GLU A 338 -24.91 5.12 10.56
N ALA A 339 -26.12 4.62 10.84
CA ALA A 339 -27.15 4.44 9.83
C ALA A 339 -27.57 5.78 9.22
N ALA A 340 -27.42 5.91 7.90
CA ALA A 340 -27.83 7.06 7.12
C ALA A 340 -28.56 6.62 5.85
N SER A 341 -29.32 7.52 5.25
CA SER A 341 -30.02 7.26 3.99
C SER A 341 -29.09 7.36 2.76
N CYS A 342 -27.95 7.99 2.92
CA CYS A 342 -26.95 8.17 1.88
C CYS A 342 -25.55 8.24 2.49
N TYR A 343 -24.59 7.66 1.78
CA TYR A 343 -23.17 7.79 2.07
C TYR A 343 -22.45 8.23 0.79
N VAL A 344 -21.33 8.91 0.96
CA VAL A 344 -20.40 9.25 -0.11
C VAL A 344 -19.14 8.45 0.08
N ALA A 345 -18.75 7.69 -0.94
CA ALA A 345 -17.49 6.98 -1.01
C ALA A 345 -16.57 7.67 -2.03
N ARG A 346 -15.46 8.21 -1.57
CA ARG A 346 -14.39 8.80 -2.39
C ARG A 346 -13.38 7.72 -2.72
N ASP A 347 -13.20 7.40 -3.99
CA ASP A 347 -12.13 6.54 -4.48
C ASP A 347 -10.81 7.34 -4.46
N LEU A 348 -9.86 6.93 -3.62
CA LEU A 348 -8.62 7.67 -3.37
C LEU A 348 -7.57 7.46 -4.47
N TRP A 349 -7.72 6.43 -5.31
CA TRP A 349 -6.84 6.21 -6.46
C TRP A 349 -7.29 6.98 -7.69
N ASN A 350 -8.61 7.08 -7.89
CA ASN A 350 -9.19 7.68 -9.10
C ASN A 350 -9.72 9.11 -8.87
N GLY A 351 -9.76 9.58 -7.62
CA GLY A 351 -10.27 10.90 -7.28
C GLY A 351 -11.75 11.09 -7.61
N THR A 352 -12.59 10.04 -7.51
CA THR A 352 -14.00 10.07 -7.85
C THR A 352 -14.90 9.76 -6.66
N ASP A 353 -16.04 10.46 -6.57
CA ASP A 353 -17.03 10.24 -5.53
C ASP A 353 -18.20 9.40 -6.05
N TRP A 354 -18.70 8.52 -5.18
CA TRP A 354 -19.89 7.71 -5.43
C TRP A 354 -20.91 7.87 -4.32
N GLN A 355 -22.20 7.97 -4.69
CA GLN A 355 -23.30 7.97 -3.72
C GLN A 355 -23.93 6.58 -3.59
N THR A 356 -23.96 6.06 -2.37
CA THR A 356 -24.48 4.73 -2.07
C THR A 356 -25.50 4.77 -0.92
N ALA A 357 -26.46 3.86 -0.96
CA ALA A 357 -27.38 3.60 0.16
C ALA A 357 -26.75 2.75 1.29
N GLY A 358 -25.43 2.46 1.18
CA GLY A 358 -24.64 1.78 2.20
C GLY A 358 -23.80 0.61 1.72
N LEU A 359 -23.96 0.14 0.47
CA LEU A 359 -23.07 -0.84 -0.12
C LEU A 359 -21.76 -0.17 -0.54
N ILE A 360 -20.63 -0.81 -0.22
CA ILE A 360 -19.29 -0.43 -0.67
C ILE A 360 -18.72 -1.65 -1.37
N SER A 361 -18.45 -1.54 -2.67
CA SER A 361 -18.02 -2.68 -3.48
C SER A 361 -17.10 -2.22 -4.61
N ALA A 362 -16.13 -3.05 -4.95
CA ALA A 362 -15.24 -2.83 -6.08
C ALA A 362 -14.83 -4.16 -6.71
N SER A 363 -14.63 -4.14 -8.04
CA SER A 363 -13.92 -5.18 -8.77
C SER A 363 -12.43 -4.93 -8.65
N VAL A 364 -11.74 -5.75 -7.89
CA VAL A 364 -10.35 -5.54 -7.47
C VAL A 364 -9.43 -6.51 -8.23
N PRO A 365 -8.37 -6.04 -8.90
CA PRO A 365 -7.44 -6.92 -9.61
C PRO A 365 -6.74 -7.91 -8.66
N SER A 366 -6.03 -8.88 -9.23
CA SER A 366 -5.14 -9.75 -8.47
C SER A 366 -4.23 -8.93 -7.56
N HIS A 367 -4.14 -9.31 -6.27
CA HIS A 367 -3.34 -8.64 -5.23
C HIS A 367 -3.62 -7.14 -5.04
N GLY A 368 -4.73 -6.65 -5.61
CA GLY A 368 -5.09 -5.23 -5.61
C GLY A 368 -5.80 -4.78 -4.35
N LEU A 369 -5.81 -3.46 -4.15
CA LEU A 369 -6.54 -2.75 -3.11
C LEU A 369 -7.39 -1.65 -3.73
N ALA A 370 -8.71 -1.71 -3.53
CA ALA A 370 -9.56 -0.54 -3.71
C ALA A 370 -9.65 0.21 -2.37
N LEU A 371 -9.37 1.50 -2.38
CA LEU A 371 -9.25 2.32 -1.18
C LEU A 371 -10.21 3.51 -1.24
N PHE A 372 -11.07 3.60 -0.21
CA PHE A 372 -12.11 4.62 -0.13
C PHE A 372 -12.04 5.40 1.18
N ARG A 373 -12.37 6.69 1.09
CA ARG A 373 -12.83 7.46 2.24
C ARG A 373 -14.35 7.51 2.20
N VAL A 374 -15.03 7.08 3.27
CA VAL A 374 -16.48 6.98 3.32
C VAL A 374 -17.04 7.87 4.42
N SER A 375 -18.01 8.71 4.07
CA SER A 375 -18.70 9.63 4.97
C SER A 375 -20.21 9.50 4.83
N SER A 376 -20.94 9.93 5.86
CA SER A 376 -22.40 10.17 5.74
C SER A 376 -22.66 11.39 4.85
N GLY A 377 -23.62 11.31 3.95
CA GLY A 377 -23.94 12.37 3.00
C GLY A 377 -25.44 12.58 2.82
N SER A 378 -25.77 13.53 1.96
CA SER A 378 -27.15 13.77 1.52
C SER A 378 -27.25 13.45 0.03
N PRO A 379 -28.35 12.83 -0.43
CA PRO A 379 -28.56 12.55 -1.83
C PRO A 379 -28.62 13.86 -2.65
N ASP A 380 -27.75 14.04 -3.62
CA ASP A 380 -27.73 15.21 -4.51
C ASP A 380 -27.87 14.86 -6.01
N GLY A 381 -27.98 13.57 -6.35
CA GLY A 381 -28.15 13.09 -7.70
C GLY A 381 -26.87 12.95 -8.52
N THR A 382 -25.71 13.23 -7.94
CA THR A 382 -24.44 13.05 -8.62
C THR A 382 -23.88 11.64 -8.37
N ASN A 383 -23.25 11.04 -9.39
CA ASN A 383 -22.53 9.77 -9.33
C ASN A 383 -23.21 8.67 -8.47
N PRO A 384 -24.47 8.26 -8.78
CA PRO A 384 -25.12 7.19 -8.04
C PRO A 384 -24.33 5.89 -8.18
N PHE A 385 -24.13 5.19 -7.08
CA PHE A 385 -23.39 3.93 -7.08
C PHE A 385 -24.21 2.80 -7.69
N ALA A 386 -23.64 2.18 -8.69
CA ALA A 386 -24.21 0.98 -9.32
C ALA A 386 -23.10 0.01 -9.70
N THR A 387 -23.46 -1.21 -10.01
CA THR A 387 -22.55 -2.24 -10.54
C THR A 387 -23.11 -2.82 -11.82
N VAL A 388 -22.22 -3.31 -12.69
CA VAL A 388 -22.56 -4.21 -13.78
C VAL A 388 -21.84 -5.53 -13.53
N SER A 389 -22.49 -6.66 -13.73
CA SER A 389 -21.95 -7.99 -13.50
C SER A 389 -22.31 -8.94 -14.62
N LEU A 390 -21.39 -9.84 -14.95
CA LEU A 390 -21.54 -10.90 -15.95
C LEU A 390 -21.62 -12.30 -15.34
N GLY A 391 -21.69 -12.39 -14.02
CA GLY A 391 -21.59 -13.67 -13.30
C GLY A 391 -20.14 -14.16 -13.25
N ASP A 392 -19.83 -15.21 -14.02
CA ASP A 392 -18.44 -15.72 -14.09
C ASP A 392 -17.57 -14.80 -14.96
N THR A 393 -16.37 -14.48 -14.46
CA THR A 393 -15.40 -13.59 -15.12
C THR A 393 -14.44 -14.32 -16.06
N GLU A 394 -14.58 -15.64 -16.20
CA GLU A 394 -13.75 -16.49 -17.08
C GLU A 394 -14.60 -17.51 -17.83
N ALA A 395 -14.18 -17.87 -19.03
CA ALA A 395 -14.75 -18.97 -19.80
C ALA A 395 -13.74 -19.58 -20.75
N THR A 396 -13.94 -20.87 -21.09
CA THR A 396 -13.17 -21.56 -22.12
C THR A 396 -14.11 -22.06 -23.21
N VAL A 397 -13.75 -21.82 -24.47
CA VAL A 397 -14.58 -22.21 -25.63
C VAL A 397 -13.73 -22.70 -26.81
N ALA A 398 -14.36 -23.46 -27.68
CA ALA A 398 -13.78 -23.77 -28.99
C ALA A 398 -14.04 -22.64 -30.02
N PRO A 399 -13.20 -22.48 -31.05
CA PRO A 399 -13.46 -21.52 -32.13
C PRO A 399 -14.83 -21.73 -32.78
N GLY A 400 -15.63 -20.67 -32.85
CA GLY A 400 -17.00 -20.69 -33.38
C GLY A 400 -18.08 -21.19 -32.41
N GLU A 401 -17.77 -21.54 -31.19
CA GLU A 401 -18.73 -21.90 -30.14
C GLU A 401 -19.19 -20.65 -29.39
N ALA A 402 -20.49 -20.56 -29.09
CA ALA A 402 -21.07 -19.43 -28.41
C ALA A 402 -21.05 -19.60 -26.89
N ILE A 403 -20.82 -18.50 -26.19
CA ILE A 403 -20.99 -18.36 -24.72
C ILE A 403 -22.13 -17.41 -24.46
N THR A 404 -23.00 -17.73 -23.51
CA THR A 404 -23.99 -16.79 -22.98
C THR A 404 -23.71 -16.48 -21.53
N ARG A 405 -23.78 -15.20 -21.16
CA ARG A 405 -23.64 -14.70 -19.80
C ARG A 405 -24.87 -13.89 -19.42
N SER A 406 -25.33 -14.04 -18.18
CA SER A 406 -26.34 -13.11 -17.64
C SER A 406 -25.62 -11.81 -17.27
N LEU A 407 -26.05 -10.73 -17.89
CA LEU A 407 -25.59 -9.38 -17.59
C LEU A 407 -26.59 -8.73 -16.65
N THR A 408 -26.16 -8.34 -15.47
CA THR A 408 -26.98 -7.68 -14.45
C THR A 408 -26.44 -6.29 -14.16
N PHE A 409 -27.30 -5.27 -14.25
CA PHE A 409 -27.00 -3.94 -13.73
C PHE A 409 -27.78 -3.75 -12.42
N THR A 410 -27.08 -3.37 -11.34
CA THR A 410 -27.70 -3.17 -10.03
C THR A 410 -27.47 -1.76 -9.50
N ASN A 411 -28.55 -1.05 -9.14
CA ASN A 411 -28.54 0.27 -8.56
C ASN A 411 -28.43 0.16 -7.02
N TYR A 412 -27.32 0.57 -6.43
CA TYR A 412 -27.11 0.64 -4.98
C TYR A 412 -27.19 2.07 -4.44
N SER A 413 -27.59 3.03 -5.26
CA SER A 413 -27.73 4.42 -4.83
C SER A 413 -29.06 4.65 -4.10
N PRO A 414 -29.19 5.75 -3.34
CA PRO A 414 -30.44 6.11 -2.68
C PRO A 414 -31.50 6.67 -3.64
N MET A 415 -31.24 6.71 -4.95
CA MET A 415 -32.11 7.31 -5.95
C MET A 415 -32.38 6.36 -7.13
N THR A 416 -33.50 6.58 -7.81
CA THR A 416 -33.79 5.90 -9.08
C THR A 416 -32.84 6.35 -10.17
N ILE A 417 -32.34 5.42 -10.98
CA ILE A 417 -31.57 5.68 -12.18
C ILE A 417 -32.53 5.58 -13.38
N ASP A 418 -32.80 6.72 -14.02
CA ASP A 418 -33.83 6.83 -15.07
C ASP A 418 -33.46 6.01 -16.32
N SER A 419 -32.18 5.94 -16.65
CA SER A 419 -31.70 5.23 -17.84
C SER A 419 -30.25 4.78 -17.70
N VAL A 420 -30.00 3.55 -18.13
CA VAL A 420 -28.66 2.95 -18.23
C VAL A 420 -28.48 2.41 -19.64
N HIS A 421 -27.45 2.87 -20.32
CA HIS A 421 -27.04 2.34 -21.61
C HIS A 421 -25.83 1.43 -21.43
N VAL A 422 -25.99 0.15 -21.75
CA VAL A 422 -24.94 -0.87 -21.66
C VAL A 422 -24.44 -1.20 -23.06
N THR A 423 -23.12 -1.14 -23.26
CA THR A 423 -22.43 -1.61 -24.47
C THR A 423 -21.63 -2.85 -24.14
N CYS A 424 -21.60 -3.78 -25.08
CA CYS A 424 -20.88 -5.04 -24.97
C CYS A 424 -19.73 -5.02 -25.98
N ASP A 425 -18.51 -4.88 -25.46
CA ASP A 425 -17.30 -4.75 -26.26
C ASP A 425 -16.64 -6.13 -26.44
N ALA A 426 -16.61 -6.61 -27.68
CA ALA A 426 -15.96 -7.86 -28.06
C ALA A 426 -14.86 -7.58 -29.09
N PRO A 427 -13.81 -8.43 -29.18
CA PRO A 427 -12.75 -8.27 -30.16
C PRO A 427 -13.26 -8.28 -31.60
N ASP A 428 -12.50 -7.66 -32.50
CA ASP A 428 -12.84 -7.60 -33.92
C ASP A 428 -13.10 -9.00 -34.51
N GLY A 429 -14.22 -9.12 -35.23
CA GLY A 429 -14.63 -10.37 -35.87
C GLY A 429 -15.44 -11.33 -34.97
N TRP A 430 -15.63 -11.01 -33.68
CA TRP A 430 -16.52 -11.76 -32.82
C TRP A 430 -18.00 -11.37 -33.06
N GLU A 431 -18.88 -12.33 -32.91
CA GLU A 431 -20.32 -12.04 -32.82
C GLU A 431 -20.69 -11.68 -31.39
N SER A 432 -21.43 -10.59 -31.18
CA SER A 432 -21.92 -10.13 -29.87
C SER A 432 -23.41 -9.78 -29.99
N GLU A 433 -24.26 -10.36 -29.16
CA GLU A 433 -25.71 -10.11 -29.16
C GLU A 433 -26.27 -10.09 -27.72
N PRO A 434 -26.88 -8.98 -27.27
CA PRO A 434 -26.93 -7.70 -27.97
C PRO A 434 -25.55 -6.99 -27.96
N THR A 435 -25.29 -6.14 -28.95
CA THR A 435 -24.13 -5.24 -28.93
C THR A 435 -24.32 -4.08 -27.96
N SER A 436 -25.56 -3.74 -27.66
CA SER A 436 -25.96 -2.78 -26.62
C SER A 436 -27.40 -3.02 -26.17
N THR A 437 -27.70 -2.63 -24.95
CA THR A 437 -29.06 -2.63 -24.39
C THR A 437 -29.28 -1.36 -23.55
N THR A 438 -30.56 -1.02 -23.31
CA THR A 438 -30.90 0.11 -22.43
C THR A 438 -31.95 -0.34 -21.42
N PHE A 439 -31.63 -0.11 -20.15
CA PHE A 439 -32.54 -0.30 -19.04
C PHE A 439 -33.11 1.05 -18.59
N THR A 440 -34.35 1.09 -18.09
CA THR A 440 -34.99 2.32 -17.61
C THR A 440 -35.63 2.13 -16.25
N ASP A 441 -35.76 3.24 -15.50
CA ASP A 441 -36.47 3.30 -14.23
C ASP A 441 -35.99 2.29 -13.17
N ILE A 442 -34.68 2.13 -13.05
CA ILE A 442 -34.09 1.20 -12.09
C ILE A 442 -34.16 1.84 -10.69
N THR A 443 -35.02 1.29 -9.86
CA THR A 443 -35.36 1.88 -8.56
C THR A 443 -34.15 2.00 -7.63
N ALA A 444 -34.25 2.89 -6.63
CA ALA A 444 -33.26 3.04 -5.56
C ALA A 444 -32.98 1.69 -4.88
N GLY A 445 -31.71 1.41 -4.64
CA GLY A 445 -31.28 0.21 -3.93
C GLY A 445 -31.77 0.20 -2.48
N PRO A 446 -32.01 -0.97 -1.89
CA PRO A 446 -32.26 -1.05 -0.46
C PRO A 446 -31.01 -0.63 0.30
N ALA A 447 -31.17 0.19 1.32
CA ALA A 447 -30.20 0.22 2.43
C ALA A 447 -30.05 -1.24 2.90
N ILE A 448 -28.82 -1.77 2.90
CA ILE A 448 -28.55 -3.21 3.13
C ILE A 448 -29.24 -3.70 4.40
N SER A 449 -30.35 -4.32 4.27
CA SER A 449 -31.02 -5.13 5.28
C SER A 449 -31.96 -6.10 4.59
N GLY A 450 -31.50 -7.23 4.17
CA GLY A 450 -32.18 -8.51 3.97
C GLY A 450 -33.64 -8.58 3.52
N ALA A 451 -34.24 -7.49 3.02
CA ALA A 451 -35.62 -7.43 2.59
C ALA A 451 -35.68 -7.37 1.06
N SER A 452 -36.41 -8.28 0.47
CA SER A 452 -36.88 -8.21 -0.91
C SER A 452 -37.58 -6.88 -1.16
N GLY A 453 -36.85 -5.90 -1.68
CA GLY A 453 -37.37 -4.60 -2.12
C GLY A 453 -37.80 -4.63 -3.59
N PRO A 454 -38.34 -3.51 -4.13
CA PRO A 454 -38.57 -3.36 -5.54
C PRO A 454 -37.27 -3.61 -6.33
N GLN A 455 -37.41 -4.12 -7.57
CA GLN A 455 -36.27 -4.52 -8.40
C GLN A 455 -35.32 -3.33 -8.63
N ASN A 456 -34.21 -3.31 -7.91
CA ASN A 456 -33.11 -2.37 -8.11
C ASN A 456 -32.05 -2.91 -9.10
N ASP A 457 -32.40 -3.98 -9.80
CA ASP A 457 -31.60 -4.64 -10.80
C ASP A 457 -32.34 -4.71 -12.17
N ALA A 458 -31.57 -4.80 -13.23
CA ALA A 458 -32.03 -5.04 -14.57
C ALA A 458 -31.11 -6.04 -15.25
N GLU A 459 -31.69 -7.05 -15.86
CA GLU A 459 -30.96 -8.18 -16.41
C GLU A 459 -31.21 -8.37 -17.90
N THR A 460 -30.21 -8.88 -18.61
CA THR A 460 -30.30 -9.38 -19.97
C THR A 460 -29.24 -10.46 -20.20
N ASP A 461 -29.50 -11.36 -21.14
CA ASP A 461 -28.50 -12.30 -21.59
C ASP A 461 -27.58 -11.64 -22.63
N TRP A 462 -26.27 -11.86 -22.49
CA TRP A 462 -25.25 -11.47 -23.46
C TRP A 462 -24.57 -12.71 -24.04
N MET A 463 -24.71 -12.89 -25.35
CA MET A 463 -24.07 -13.96 -26.10
C MET A 463 -22.89 -13.42 -26.90
N VAL A 464 -21.74 -14.09 -26.78
CA VAL A 464 -20.55 -13.83 -27.59
C VAL A 464 -20.07 -15.11 -28.26
N ARG A 465 -19.50 -14.98 -29.47
CA ARG A 465 -18.97 -16.10 -30.23
C ARG A 465 -17.70 -15.70 -30.97
N PRO A 466 -16.55 -16.37 -30.69
CA PRO A 466 -15.34 -16.18 -31.46
C PRO A 466 -15.52 -16.63 -32.93
N PRO A 467 -14.80 -16.08 -33.89
CA PRO A 467 -14.74 -16.60 -35.24
C PRO A 467 -14.24 -18.06 -35.26
N ARG A 468 -14.59 -18.81 -36.28
CA ARG A 468 -14.20 -20.24 -36.43
C ARG A 468 -12.70 -20.45 -36.60
N ASP A 469 -11.98 -19.43 -36.99
CA ASP A 469 -10.55 -19.38 -37.17
C ASP A 469 -9.83 -18.56 -36.08
N ALA A 470 -10.50 -18.30 -34.95
CA ALA A 470 -9.91 -17.58 -33.85
C ALA A 470 -8.67 -18.32 -33.32
N PRO A 471 -7.51 -17.66 -33.21
CA PRO A 471 -6.30 -18.26 -32.64
C PRO A 471 -6.51 -18.68 -31.18
N PRO A 472 -5.91 -19.82 -30.75
CA PRO A 472 -5.94 -20.21 -29.34
C PRO A 472 -5.11 -19.23 -28.49
N LYS A 473 -5.82 -18.50 -27.64
CA LYS A 473 -5.27 -17.58 -26.63
C LYS A 473 -6.39 -17.03 -25.76
N ASP A 474 -6.01 -16.27 -24.75
CA ASP A 474 -6.92 -15.48 -23.96
C ASP A 474 -7.33 -14.21 -24.71
N TYR A 475 -8.62 -13.89 -24.63
CA TYR A 475 -9.21 -12.67 -25.14
C TYR A 475 -9.94 -11.96 -23.99
N GLU A 476 -9.72 -10.66 -23.86
CA GLU A 476 -10.44 -9.82 -22.94
C GLU A 476 -11.67 -9.23 -23.63
N LEU A 477 -12.83 -9.36 -22.98
CA LEU A 477 -14.10 -8.81 -23.39
C LEU A 477 -14.62 -7.91 -22.26
N GLY A 478 -15.47 -6.91 -22.61
CA GLY A 478 -15.98 -5.99 -21.62
C GLY A 478 -17.43 -5.61 -21.81
N VAL A 479 -18.07 -5.24 -20.73
CA VAL A 479 -19.32 -4.49 -20.74
C VAL A 479 -19.10 -3.15 -20.07
N THR A 480 -19.66 -2.10 -20.69
CA THR A 480 -19.61 -0.74 -20.17
C THR A 480 -21.02 -0.25 -19.98
N ALA A 481 -21.41 0.11 -18.76
CA ALA A 481 -22.68 0.75 -18.44
C ALA A 481 -22.49 2.25 -18.23
N LYS A 482 -23.24 3.06 -19.01
CA LYS A 482 -23.28 4.53 -18.88
C LYS A 482 -24.63 4.97 -18.36
N TYR A 483 -24.65 5.78 -17.31
CA TYR A 483 -25.87 6.24 -16.65
C TYR A 483 -25.65 7.63 -16.00
N ALA A 484 -26.67 8.23 -15.43
CA ALA A 484 -26.63 9.45 -14.61
C ALA A 484 -25.50 10.45 -14.98
N ASN A 485 -25.78 11.40 -15.86
CA ASN A 485 -24.84 12.46 -16.26
C ASN A 485 -23.49 11.98 -16.85
N GLY A 486 -23.46 10.75 -17.40
CA GLY A 486 -22.28 10.21 -18.07
C GLY A 486 -21.36 9.39 -17.16
N VAL A 487 -21.79 9.06 -15.96
CA VAL A 487 -21.10 8.07 -15.12
C VAL A 487 -20.96 6.76 -15.90
N SER A 488 -19.78 6.18 -15.89
CA SER A 488 -19.46 4.96 -16.63
C SER A 488 -18.80 3.97 -15.69
N ILE A 489 -19.31 2.74 -15.67
CA ILE A 489 -18.71 1.59 -15.00
C ILE A 489 -18.50 0.48 -16.01
N ALA A 490 -17.47 -0.34 -15.82
CA ALA A 490 -17.16 -1.44 -16.71
C ALA A 490 -16.84 -2.71 -15.93
N GLU A 491 -17.11 -3.87 -16.53
CA GLU A 491 -16.62 -5.16 -16.10
C GLU A 491 -15.97 -5.88 -17.26
N LEU A 492 -14.84 -6.51 -16.99
CA LEU A 492 -14.07 -7.28 -17.95
C LEU A 492 -14.18 -8.77 -17.62
N PHE A 493 -14.18 -9.61 -18.65
CA PHE A 493 -14.05 -11.05 -18.48
C PHE A 493 -13.13 -11.65 -19.53
N THR A 494 -12.47 -12.75 -19.17
CA THR A 494 -11.52 -13.44 -20.03
C THR A 494 -12.16 -14.63 -20.69
N VAL A 495 -12.02 -14.74 -22.01
CA VAL A 495 -12.41 -15.91 -22.78
C VAL A 495 -11.16 -16.59 -23.33
N THR A 496 -10.87 -17.77 -22.85
CA THR A 496 -9.81 -18.63 -23.39
C THR A 496 -10.38 -19.41 -24.60
N VAL A 497 -9.84 -19.16 -25.78
CA VAL A 497 -10.12 -19.96 -26.96
C VAL A 497 -9.12 -21.10 -27.03
N GLU A 498 -9.61 -22.36 -26.99
CA GLU A 498 -8.76 -23.56 -27.07
C GLU A 498 -9.02 -24.31 -28.37
N ASN A 499 -7.98 -24.91 -28.95
CA ASN A 499 -8.17 -25.84 -30.05
C ASN A 499 -8.97 -27.07 -29.55
N ASN A 500 -10.02 -27.44 -30.26
CA ASN A 500 -10.61 -28.77 -30.09
C ASN A 500 -9.50 -29.80 -30.18
N ALA A 501 -9.11 -30.41 -29.05
CA ALA A 501 -8.28 -31.62 -29.08
C ALA A 501 -9.06 -32.65 -29.90
N GLY A 502 -8.68 -32.77 -31.15
CA GLY A 502 -9.34 -33.69 -32.07
C GLY A 502 -9.41 -35.07 -31.42
N ASN A 503 -10.61 -35.61 -31.38
CA ASN A 503 -10.86 -37.02 -31.20
C ASN A 503 -10.22 -37.78 -32.39
N ASP A 504 -8.90 -37.85 -32.41
CA ASP A 504 -8.17 -38.75 -33.29
C ASP A 504 -8.14 -40.12 -32.65
N SER A 505 -9.34 -40.73 -32.56
CA SER A 505 -9.45 -42.17 -32.43
C SER A 505 -9.09 -42.76 -33.78
N GLY A 506 -7.78 -42.81 -34.07
CA GLY A 506 -7.23 -43.55 -35.17
C GLY A 506 -7.66 -45.02 -35.06
N ALA A 507 -8.58 -45.42 -35.91
CA ALA A 507 -8.68 -46.79 -36.31
C ALA A 507 -7.48 -47.12 -37.17
N ASP A 508 -6.63 -48.06 -36.66
CA ASP A 508 -6.03 -49.17 -37.41
C ASP A 508 -5.53 -50.23 -36.44
#